data_8c2cbf18d1ed26d226b9ff81f98c4386
#
_entry.id   8c2cbf18d1ed26d226b9ff81f98c4386
#
_cell.length_a   1.000
_cell.length_b   1.000
_cell.length_c   1.000
_cell.angle_alpha   90.00
_cell.angle_beta   90.00
_cell.angle_gamma   90.00
#
_symmetry.space_group_name_H-M   'P 1'
#
loop_
_entity.id
_entity.type
_entity.pdbx_description
1 polymer ?
#
loop_
_entity_poly.entity_id
_entity_poly.type
_entity_poly.pdbx_seq_one_letter_code
_entity_poly.pdbx_strand_id
1 'polypeptide(L)'
;MEKVAVESCKSYDEKKVLNAVRDAVKKTEVKINGRKVLIKANQLSSNSPDKHVTTHPSVIKAIVEVVREEGGEPYIGDSPGFGKFLDIAETTGLKGLAQLVELDEPVKKKVSGKIMKSFQVSRKLDGFDMIINAPKRKTHILTTYTGSVKNLFGCIPGNLKAQMHLRLQDPTVFSEMLLDLYLLIKPELTVMDAVIGMEGQGPSGGDPKKAGMIIASTDSLALDEAAASAIGIDAPIIRLARKRGILKEKRIIGNLNDVKFKPPRQAHVPGFLYWIGRRMLISRPYVMREKCTGCGTCKSVCPADAITMNNYPYFDYSKCIRCYCCHEMCPESAVELKQGVIVRMAMVVKRIFMK
;
A
#
# COMPACT_ATOMS: atom_id res chain seq x y z
N MET A 1 23.53 -6.27 9.13
CA MET A 1 22.76 -5.01 9.37
C MET A 1 22.32 -4.47 8.01
N GLU A 2 21.02 -4.36 7.78
CA GLU A 2 20.47 -3.92 6.50
C GLU A 2 20.62 -2.40 6.33
N LYS A 3 21.02 -1.95 5.13
CA LYS A 3 21.13 -0.53 4.82
C LYS A 3 19.76 0.04 4.45
N VAL A 4 19.37 1.16 5.07
CA VAL A 4 18.23 1.98 4.69
C VAL A 4 18.74 3.36 4.31
N ALA A 5 18.83 3.61 3.01
CA ALA A 5 19.29 4.88 2.45
C ALA A 5 18.14 5.88 2.42
N VAL A 6 18.39 7.11 2.88
CA VAL A 6 17.38 8.18 2.93
C VAL A 6 17.96 9.42 2.26
N GLU A 7 17.25 9.92 1.22
CA GLU A 7 17.59 11.13 0.50
C GLU A 7 16.50 12.19 0.65
N SER A 8 16.92 13.43 0.85
CA SER A 8 16.00 14.57 0.90
C SER A 8 15.44 14.86 -0.51
N CYS A 9 14.11 14.87 -0.62
CA CYS A 9 13.43 15.20 -1.87
C CYS A 9 12.10 15.92 -1.55
N LYS A 10 12.12 17.25 -1.58
CA LYS A 10 11.00 18.09 -1.11
C LYS A 10 9.90 18.35 -2.14
N SER A 11 10.10 17.93 -3.40
CA SER A 11 9.15 18.15 -4.51
C SER A 11 9.30 17.05 -5.56
N TYR A 12 8.32 16.96 -6.47
CA TYR A 12 8.37 16.06 -7.62
C TYR A 12 9.04 16.67 -8.85
N ASP A 13 9.93 17.67 -8.65
CA ASP A 13 10.83 18.14 -9.70
C ASP A 13 11.67 16.97 -10.22
N GLU A 14 11.65 16.74 -11.53
CA GLU A 14 12.23 15.53 -12.13
C GLU A 14 13.72 15.38 -11.84
N LYS A 15 14.51 16.46 -11.91
CA LYS A 15 15.95 16.42 -11.64
C LYS A 15 16.25 16.12 -10.18
N LYS A 16 15.48 16.71 -9.25
CA LYS A 16 15.64 16.46 -7.81
C LYS A 16 15.26 15.04 -7.45
N VAL A 17 14.15 14.52 -8.02
CA VAL A 17 13.73 13.13 -7.80
C VAL A 17 14.75 12.16 -8.37
N LEU A 18 15.24 12.37 -9.58
CA LEU A 18 16.25 11.52 -10.22
C LEU A 18 17.53 11.45 -9.36
N ASN A 19 18.06 12.58 -8.93
CA ASN A 19 19.25 12.61 -8.09
C ASN A 19 19.02 11.88 -6.76
N ALA A 20 17.88 12.12 -6.08
CA ALA A 20 17.56 11.47 -4.83
C ALA A 20 17.39 9.94 -5.00
N VAL A 21 16.75 9.47 -6.07
CA VAL A 21 16.61 8.03 -6.37
C VAL A 21 17.97 7.42 -6.67
N ARG A 22 18.79 8.05 -7.53
CA ARG A 22 20.13 7.58 -7.89
C ARG A 22 21.03 7.44 -6.64
N ASP A 23 21.09 8.47 -5.82
CA ASP A 23 21.91 8.47 -4.60
C ASP A 23 21.42 7.43 -3.59
N ALA A 24 20.10 7.31 -3.40
CA ALA A 24 19.52 6.29 -2.53
C ALA A 24 19.84 4.87 -3.01
N VAL A 25 19.67 4.59 -4.30
CA VAL A 25 19.96 3.27 -4.89
C VAL A 25 21.45 2.96 -4.77
N LYS A 26 22.33 3.89 -5.13
CA LYS A 26 23.78 3.71 -5.00
C LYS A 26 24.22 3.32 -3.58
N LYS A 27 23.62 3.91 -2.57
CA LYS A 27 23.91 3.61 -1.15
C LYS A 27 23.49 2.20 -0.72
N THR A 28 22.58 1.55 -1.44
CA THR A 28 22.17 0.16 -1.19
C THR A 28 23.18 -0.85 -1.72
N GLU A 29 24.05 -0.47 -2.64
CA GLU A 29 25.06 -1.32 -3.31
C GLU A 29 24.43 -2.48 -4.11
N VAL A 30 23.14 -2.38 -4.47
CA VAL A 30 22.45 -3.38 -5.28
C VAL A 30 23.06 -3.43 -6.69
N LYS A 31 23.13 -4.62 -7.29
CA LYS A 31 23.65 -4.83 -8.66
C LYS A 31 22.47 -4.99 -9.63
N ILE A 32 22.43 -4.15 -10.65
CA ILE A 32 21.33 -4.07 -11.64
C ILE A 32 21.79 -4.54 -13.04
N ASN A 33 23.06 -4.35 -13.37
CA ASN A 33 23.61 -4.55 -14.72
C ASN A 33 23.22 -5.90 -15.36
N GLY A 34 22.79 -5.84 -16.61
CA GLY A 34 22.43 -7.00 -17.45
C GLY A 34 21.11 -7.68 -17.07
N ARG A 35 20.32 -7.12 -16.14
CA ARG A 35 19.08 -7.74 -15.62
C ARG A 35 17.83 -7.18 -16.29
N LYS A 36 16.85 -8.05 -16.51
CA LYS A 36 15.46 -7.66 -16.76
C LYS A 36 14.80 -7.31 -15.44
N VAL A 37 14.46 -6.02 -15.28
CA VAL A 37 14.01 -5.45 -14.00
C VAL A 37 12.53 -5.11 -14.06
N LEU A 38 11.72 -5.76 -13.23
CA LEU A 38 10.33 -5.37 -13.00
C LEU A 38 10.26 -4.28 -11.92
N ILE A 39 9.87 -3.09 -12.28
CA ILE A 39 9.52 -2.02 -11.35
C ILE A 39 8.07 -2.22 -10.94
N LYS A 40 7.85 -2.80 -9.75
CA LYS A 40 6.53 -3.04 -9.17
C LYS A 40 5.99 -1.73 -8.60
N ALA A 41 5.21 -1.00 -9.38
CA ALA A 41 4.59 0.26 -8.99
C ALA A 41 3.54 0.08 -7.88
N ASN A 42 3.02 1.17 -7.32
CA ASN A 42 1.82 1.18 -6.50
C ASN A 42 0.71 1.88 -7.29
N GLN A 43 -0.10 1.09 -7.99
CA GLN A 43 -1.19 1.55 -8.85
C GLN A 43 -2.53 1.05 -8.29
N LEU A 44 -3.03 1.72 -7.26
CA LEU A 44 -4.23 1.28 -6.55
C LEU A 44 -5.49 1.44 -7.41
N SER A 45 -5.62 2.58 -8.07
CA SER A 45 -6.79 2.97 -8.87
C SER A 45 -6.46 4.12 -9.82
N SER A 46 -7.35 4.41 -10.78
CA SER A 46 -7.22 5.47 -11.78
C SER A 46 -7.37 6.86 -11.13
N ASN A 47 -6.33 7.30 -10.43
CA ASN A 47 -6.27 8.62 -9.81
C ASN A 47 -5.18 9.47 -10.44
N SER A 48 -5.48 10.77 -10.67
CA SER A 48 -4.46 11.75 -11.05
C SER A 48 -3.30 11.74 -10.03
N PRO A 49 -2.04 11.91 -10.47
CA PRO A 49 -0.87 12.00 -9.60
C PRO A 49 -1.00 12.99 -8.45
N ASP A 50 -1.75 14.09 -8.65
CA ASP A 50 -1.98 15.14 -7.65
C ASP A 50 -2.79 14.67 -6.43
N LYS A 51 -3.54 13.58 -6.56
CA LYS A 51 -4.24 12.95 -5.42
C LYS A 51 -3.30 12.18 -4.49
N HIS A 52 -2.05 11.96 -4.88
CA HIS A 52 -1.01 11.26 -4.12
C HIS A 52 -1.40 9.85 -3.64
N VAL A 53 -2.33 9.20 -4.35
CA VAL A 53 -2.79 7.83 -4.06
C VAL A 53 -1.82 6.78 -4.57
N THR A 54 -1.20 7.02 -5.73
CA THR A 54 -0.26 6.12 -6.41
C THR A 54 1.18 6.59 -6.21
N THR A 55 2.15 5.74 -6.52
CA THR A 55 3.55 6.18 -6.65
C THR A 55 3.63 7.22 -7.75
N HIS A 56 4.22 8.38 -7.46
CA HIS A 56 4.26 9.48 -8.40
C HIS A 56 5.06 9.13 -9.67
N PRO A 57 4.59 9.50 -10.88
CA PRO A 57 5.26 9.14 -12.13
C PRO A 57 6.71 9.62 -12.22
N SER A 58 7.06 10.77 -11.64
CA SER A 58 8.47 11.23 -11.58
C SER A 58 9.36 10.25 -10.81
N VAL A 59 8.84 9.56 -9.76
CA VAL A 59 9.63 8.57 -9.01
C VAL A 59 9.80 7.30 -9.84
N ILE A 60 8.74 6.84 -10.51
CA ILE A 60 8.85 5.69 -11.42
C ILE A 60 9.80 5.99 -12.57
N LYS A 61 9.69 7.19 -13.19
CA LYS A 61 10.60 7.67 -14.25
C LYS A 61 12.06 7.62 -13.75
N ALA A 62 12.32 8.16 -12.57
CA ALA A 62 13.66 8.17 -11.98
C ALA A 62 14.21 6.76 -11.77
N ILE A 63 13.39 5.81 -11.29
CA ILE A 63 13.79 4.41 -11.13
C ILE A 63 14.11 3.79 -12.50
N VAL A 64 13.28 4.05 -13.52
CA VAL A 64 13.52 3.60 -14.91
C VAL A 64 14.86 4.11 -15.44
N GLU A 65 15.14 5.40 -15.23
CA GLU A 65 16.40 6.04 -15.68
C GLU A 65 17.60 5.42 -14.95
N VAL A 66 17.54 5.25 -13.64
CA VAL A 66 18.61 4.62 -12.85
C VAL A 66 18.85 3.16 -13.29
N VAL A 67 17.78 2.38 -13.56
CA VAL A 67 17.93 1.01 -14.08
C VAL A 67 18.67 1.01 -15.42
N ARG A 68 18.34 1.94 -16.33
CA ARG A 68 19.03 2.06 -17.62
C ARG A 68 20.48 2.51 -17.48
N GLU A 69 20.74 3.49 -16.62
CA GLU A 69 22.10 3.98 -16.31
C GLU A 69 23.00 2.87 -15.77
N GLU A 70 22.44 1.97 -14.95
CA GLU A 70 23.13 0.81 -14.39
C GLU A 70 23.18 -0.40 -15.36
N GLY A 71 22.72 -0.25 -16.61
CA GLY A 71 22.77 -1.27 -17.66
C GLY A 71 21.69 -2.36 -17.56
N GLY A 72 20.60 -2.12 -16.84
CA GLY A 72 19.44 -3.00 -16.76
C GLY A 72 18.35 -2.65 -17.79
N GLU A 73 17.40 -3.58 -18.00
CA GLU A 73 16.24 -3.40 -18.88
C GLU A 73 14.98 -3.23 -18.03
N PRO A 74 14.41 -2.00 -17.92
CA PRO A 74 13.27 -1.73 -17.06
C PRO A 74 11.93 -2.05 -17.69
N TYR A 75 11.06 -2.67 -16.90
CA TYR A 75 9.63 -2.89 -17.13
C TYR A 75 8.83 -2.34 -15.96
N ILE A 76 7.63 -1.83 -16.18
CA ILE A 76 6.76 -1.34 -15.11
C ILE A 76 5.55 -2.26 -15.02
N GLY A 77 5.25 -2.77 -13.82
CA GLY A 77 4.15 -3.69 -13.64
C GLY A 77 3.36 -3.49 -12.35
N ASP A 78 2.08 -3.82 -12.43
CA ASP A 78 1.18 -3.96 -11.28
C ASP A 78 -0.02 -4.84 -11.65
N SER A 79 -0.80 -5.23 -10.63
CA SER A 79 -2.16 -5.71 -10.77
C SER A 79 -3.03 -4.88 -9.82
N PRO A 80 -3.83 -3.92 -10.32
CA PRO A 80 -4.74 -3.15 -9.50
C PRO A 80 -5.86 -4.03 -8.92
N GLY A 81 -6.56 -3.51 -7.90
CA GLY A 81 -7.70 -4.22 -7.31
C GLY A 81 -8.94 -4.21 -8.20
N PHE A 82 -9.03 -3.25 -9.10
CA PHE A 82 -10.12 -3.06 -10.06
C PHE A 82 -9.61 -2.32 -11.31
N GLY A 83 -10.15 -2.67 -12.48
CA GLY A 83 -9.72 -2.13 -13.76
C GLY A 83 -8.46 -2.82 -14.30
N LYS A 84 -8.05 -2.44 -15.50
CA LYS A 84 -6.83 -2.92 -16.14
C LYS A 84 -5.65 -2.02 -15.77
N PHE A 85 -4.50 -2.61 -15.52
CA PHE A 85 -3.29 -1.83 -15.21
C PHE A 85 -2.91 -0.87 -16.33
N LEU A 86 -3.06 -1.28 -17.58
CA LEU A 86 -2.71 -0.46 -18.73
C LEU A 86 -3.52 0.85 -18.78
N ASP A 87 -4.83 0.79 -18.51
CA ASP A 87 -5.71 1.96 -18.49
C ASP A 87 -5.36 2.90 -17.31
N ILE A 88 -5.07 2.31 -16.15
CA ILE A 88 -4.65 3.05 -14.96
C ILE A 88 -3.29 3.73 -15.19
N ALA A 89 -2.35 3.03 -15.83
CA ALA A 89 -1.01 3.55 -16.13
C ALA A 89 -1.05 4.78 -17.05
N GLU A 90 -2.02 4.88 -17.95
CA GLU A 90 -2.24 6.07 -18.76
C GLU A 90 -2.68 7.26 -17.91
N THR A 91 -3.72 7.08 -17.07
CA THR A 91 -4.23 8.12 -16.16
C THR A 91 -3.19 8.60 -15.14
N THR A 92 -2.33 7.69 -14.69
CA THR A 92 -1.30 7.97 -13.66
C THR A 92 0.04 8.43 -14.24
N GLY A 93 0.14 8.60 -15.56
CA GLY A 93 1.32 9.13 -16.24
C GLY A 93 2.50 8.15 -16.36
N LEU A 94 2.25 6.83 -16.36
CA LEU A 94 3.30 5.81 -16.53
C LEU A 94 3.48 5.37 -17.99
N LYS A 95 2.50 5.64 -18.86
CA LYS A 95 2.57 5.31 -20.29
C LYS A 95 3.77 6.02 -20.96
N GLY A 96 4.58 5.25 -21.67
CA GLY A 96 5.76 5.77 -22.38
C GLY A 96 7.05 5.83 -21.57
N LEU A 97 7.03 5.57 -20.24
CA LEU A 97 8.25 5.56 -19.41
C LEU A 97 9.10 4.30 -19.66
N ALA A 98 8.46 3.14 -19.71
CA ALA A 98 9.03 1.83 -20.05
C ALA A 98 7.91 0.90 -20.54
N GLN A 99 8.26 -0.35 -20.92
CA GLN A 99 7.27 -1.34 -21.26
C GLN A 99 6.38 -1.68 -20.05
N LEU A 100 5.06 -1.60 -20.25
CA LEU A 100 4.07 -1.91 -19.22
C LEU A 100 3.72 -3.39 -19.21
N VAL A 101 3.61 -3.98 -18.02
CA VAL A 101 3.28 -5.39 -17.81
C VAL A 101 2.13 -5.51 -16.83
N GLU A 102 0.99 -5.97 -17.28
CA GLU A 102 -0.12 -6.32 -16.39
C GLU A 102 0.23 -7.62 -15.66
N LEU A 103 0.24 -7.60 -14.33
CA LEU A 103 0.54 -8.76 -13.49
C LEU A 103 -0.73 -9.61 -13.31
N ASP A 104 -1.11 -10.28 -14.36
CA ASP A 104 -2.21 -11.26 -14.47
C ASP A 104 -1.69 -12.71 -14.53
N GLU A 105 -2.42 -13.65 -15.11
CA GLU A 105 -2.06 -15.05 -15.30
C GLU A 105 -1.66 -15.75 -13.98
N PRO A 106 -2.63 -16.10 -13.12
CA PRO A 106 -2.32 -16.66 -11.81
C PRO A 106 -1.62 -18.02 -11.90
N VAL A 107 -0.52 -18.18 -11.18
CA VAL A 107 0.19 -19.43 -10.97
C VAL A 107 0.35 -19.69 -9.47
N LYS A 108 0.15 -20.94 -9.05
CA LYS A 108 0.30 -21.33 -7.65
C LYS A 108 1.78 -21.52 -7.30
N LYS A 109 2.29 -20.72 -6.36
CA LYS A 109 3.63 -20.85 -5.77
C LYS A 109 3.55 -21.24 -4.30
N LYS A 110 4.36 -22.21 -3.89
CA LYS A 110 4.48 -22.64 -2.49
C LYS A 110 5.34 -21.66 -1.69
N VAL A 111 5.04 -21.50 -0.42
CA VAL A 111 5.82 -20.71 0.55
C VAL A 111 5.80 -21.38 1.92
N SER A 112 6.90 -21.29 2.66
CA SER A 112 6.96 -21.71 4.06
C SER A 112 6.40 -20.62 4.98
N GLY A 113 5.15 -20.23 4.72
CA GLY A 113 4.47 -19.18 5.48
C GLY A 113 3.81 -19.70 6.76
N LYS A 114 3.46 -18.79 7.65
CA LYS A 114 2.75 -19.08 8.90
C LYS A 114 1.27 -19.34 8.64
N ILE A 115 0.62 -18.44 7.89
CA ILE A 115 -0.82 -18.50 7.58
C ILE A 115 -1.04 -19.18 6.23
N MET A 116 -0.25 -18.79 5.22
CA MET A 116 -0.39 -19.27 3.85
C MET A 116 0.72 -20.28 3.51
N LYS A 117 0.34 -21.41 2.89
CA LYS A 117 1.29 -22.39 2.38
C LYS A 117 1.53 -22.26 0.88
N SER A 118 0.71 -21.46 0.22
CA SER A 118 0.85 -21.11 -1.19
C SER A 118 0.06 -19.85 -1.53
N PHE A 119 0.48 -19.15 -2.57
CA PHE A 119 -0.24 -18.04 -3.17
C PHE A 119 -0.47 -18.29 -4.66
N GLN A 120 -1.52 -17.69 -5.18
CA GLN A 120 -1.67 -17.49 -6.61
C GLN A 120 -1.11 -16.10 -6.95
N VAL A 121 0.09 -16.05 -7.51
CA VAL A 121 0.76 -14.83 -7.96
C VAL A 121 0.84 -14.79 -9.48
N SER A 122 1.11 -13.64 -10.06
CA SER A 122 1.28 -13.54 -11.50
C SER A 122 2.44 -14.41 -12.00
N ARG A 123 2.19 -15.24 -13.02
CA ARG A 123 3.22 -16.01 -13.74
C ARG A 123 4.27 -15.10 -14.36
N LYS A 124 3.88 -13.89 -14.78
CA LYS A 124 4.78 -12.93 -15.43
C LYS A 124 5.94 -12.50 -14.55
N LEU A 125 5.85 -12.66 -13.22
CA LEU A 125 6.98 -12.41 -12.31
C LEU A 125 8.19 -13.29 -12.63
N ASP A 126 7.97 -14.49 -13.20
CA ASP A 126 9.05 -15.44 -13.53
C ASP A 126 9.88 -15.01 -14.75
N GLY A 127 9.42 -14.02 -15.50
CA GLY A 127 10.11 -13.45 -16.66
C GLY A 127 11.13 -12.36 -16.33
N PHE A 128 11.36 -12.06 -15.04
CA PHE A 128 12.26 -10.99 -14.58
C PHE A 128 13.36 -11.55 -13.68
N ASP A 129 14.56 -11.01 -13.85
CA ASP A 129 15.73 -11.37 -13.06
C ASP A 129 15.78 -10.61 -11.74
N MET A 130 15.02 -9.50 -11.64
CA MET A 130 14.99 -8.62 -10.49
C MET A 130 13.65 -7.92 -10.34
N ILE A 131 13.19 -7.74 -9.10
CA ILE A 131 12.03 -6.93 -8.76
C ILE A 131 12.47 -5.72 -7.94
N ILE A 132 12.22 -4.52 -8.47
CA ILE A 132 12.31 -3.26 -7.70
C ILE A 132 10.90 -2.89 -7.25
N ASN A 133 10.66 -2.94 -5.95
CA ASN A 133 9.38 -2.55 -5.36
C ASN A 133 9.34 -1.02 -5.18
N ALA A 134 8.35 -0.35 -5.76
CA ALA A 134 8.19 1.11 -5.73
C ALA A 134 6.91 1.54 -4.99
N PRO A 135 6.85 1.39 -3.65
CA PRO A 135 5.67 1.73 -2.86
C PRO A 135 5.50 3.23 -2.64
N LYS A 136 4.27 3.63 -2.33
CA LYS A 136 3.90 4.93 -1.80
C LYS A 136 3.72 4.84 -0.29
N ARG A 137 4.31 5.76 0.50
CA ARG A 137 4.13 5.79 1.96
C ARG A 137 2.76 6.33 2.34
N LYS A 138 1.93 5.51 3.00
CA LYS A 138 0.56 5.89 3.39
C LYS A 138 0.15 5.26 4.72
N THR A 139 -0.77 5.89 5.43
CA THR A 139 -1.59 5.22 6.43
C THR A 139 -2.59 4.29 5.76
N HIS A 140 -3.20 3.40 6.51
CA HIS A 140 -4.17 2.43 6.00
C HIS A 140 -5.19 2.03 7.05
N ILE A 141 -6.47 2.09 6.70
CA ILE A 141 -7.56 1.82 7.65
C ILE A 141 -7.49 0.40 8.22
N LEU A 142 -7.23 -0.63 7.39
CA LEU A 142 -7.19 -2.01 7.85
C LEU A 142 -5.86 -2.38 8.54
N THR A 143 -4.74 -2.06 7.91
CA THR A 143 -3.39 -2.48 8.34
C THR A 143 -2.60 -1.38 9.05
N THR A 144 -3.21 -0.24 9.34
CA THR A 144 -2.62 0.98 9.95
C THR A 144 -1.59 1.67 9.07
N TYR A 145 -0.78 0.91 8.34
CA TYR A 145 0.31 1.37 7.49
C TYR A 145 0.32 0.63 6.15
N THR A 146 0.65 1.36 5.09
CA THR A 146 0.98 0.84 3.75
C THR A 146 2.36 1.32 3.37
N GLY A 147 3.24 0.37 3.12
CA GLY A 147 4.59 0.57 2.63
C GLY A 147 4.98 -0.52 1.65
N SER A 148 6.22 -0.98 1.79
CA SER A 148 6.86 -1.93 0.90
C SER A 148 6.18 -3.29 0.89
N VAL A 149 5.98 -3.88 2.08
CA VAL A 149 5.44 -5.24 2.20
C VAL A 149 4.02 -5.31 1.66
N LYS A 150 3.15 -4.34 2.01
CA LYS A 150 1.77 -4.33 1.50
C LYS A 150 1.71 -4.05 -0.01
N ASN A 151 2.66 -3.31 -0.59
CA ASN A 151 2.68 -3.07 -2.04
C ASN A 151 2.81 -4.36 -2.84
N LEU A 152 3.46 -5.39 -2.31
CA LEU A 152 3.60 -6.70 -2.94
C LEU A 152 2.25 -7.44 -3.12
N PHE A 153 1.20 -6.99 -2.43
CA PHE A 153 -0.16 -7.51 -2.66
C PHE A 153 -0.63 -7.30 -4.11
N GLY A 154 -0.07 -6.32 -4.84
CA GLY A 154 -0.26 -6.13 -6.27
C GLY A 154 0.44 -7.19 -7.15
N CYS A 155 1.24 -8.11 -6.60
CA CYS A 155 1.74 -9.29 -7.34
C CYS A 155 0.69 -10.40 -7.45
N ILE A 156 -0.43 -10.29 -6.72
CA ILE A 156 -1.56 -11.20 -6.79
C ILE A 156 -2.53 -10.66 -7.84
N PRO A 157 -2.93 -11.48 -8.86
CA PRO A 157 -3.84 -11.02 -9.91
C PRO A 157 -5.21 -10.58 -9.41
N GLY A 158 -5.66 -9.43 -9.85
CA GLY A 158 -6.99 -8.84 -9.84
C GLY A 158 -7.92 -9.24 -8.68
N ASN A 159 -9.01 -9.92 -8.99
CA ASN A 159 -10.08 -10.32 -8.07
C ASN A 159 -9.68 -11.33 -6.98
N LEU A 160 -8.55 -12.04 -7.12
CA LEU A 160 -8.04 -12.92 -6.06
C LEU A 160 -7.75 -12.15 -4.76
N LYS A 161 -7.42 -10.86 -4.85
CA LYS A 161 -7.26 -9.97 -3.71
C LYS A 161 -8.54 -9.80 -2.91
N ALA A 162 -9.67 -9.63 -3.60
CA ALA A 162 -10.99 -9.52 -2.96
C ALA A 162 -11.35 -10.80 -2.20
N GLN A 163 -11.04 -11.98 -2.75
CA GLN A 163 -11.22 -13.27 -2.06
C GLN A 163 -10.36 -13.38 -0.79
N MET A 164 -9.14 -12.83 -0.80
CA MET A 164 -8.30 -12.80 0.40
C MET A 164 -8.88 -11.89 1.48
N HIS A 165 -9.40 -10.72 1.13
CA HIS A 165 -10.13 -9.86 2.06
C HIS A 165 -11.38 -10.54 2.66
N LEU A 166 -12.08 -11.34 1.85
CA LEU A 166 -13.23 -12.12 2.33
C LEU A 166 -12.83 -13.19 3.35
N ARG A 167 -11.73 -13.90 3.09
CA ARG A 167 -11.26 -15.02 3.94
C ARG A 167 -10.52 -14.56 5.19
N LEU A 168 -9.74 -13.49 5.10
CA LEU A 168 -8.82 -13.01 6.14
C LEU A 168 -9.28 -11.65 6.68
N GLN A 169 -10.44 -11.64 7.36
CA GLN A 169 -11.09 -10.42 7.84
C GLN A 169 -10.41 -9.81 9.09
N ASP A 170 -9.63 -10.60 9.83
CA ASP A 170 -8.86 -10.10 10.98
C ASP A 170 -7.61 -9.36 10.51
N PRO A 171 -7.39 -8.09 10.92
CA PRO A 171 -6.25 -7.30 10.50
C PRO A 171 -4.89 -7.92 10.85
N THR A 172 -4.82 -8.67 11.95
CA THR A 172 -3.58 -9.34 12.39
C THR A 172 -3.28 -10.52 11.48
N VAL A 173 -4.30 -11.35 11.19
CA VAL A 173 -4.18 -12.49 10.27
C VAL A 173 -3.87 -12.02 8.85
N PHE A 174 -4.50 -10.93 8.41
CA PHE A 174 -4.20 -10.31 7.11
C PHE A 174 -2.76 -9.79 7.04
N SER A 175 -2.26 -9.16 8.12
CA SER A 175 -0.87 -8.70 8.18
C SER A 175 0.14 -9.86 8.20
N GLU A 176 -0.17 -10.96 8.87
CA GLU A 176 0.63 -12.20 8.83
C GLU A 176 0.67 -12.80 7.41
N MET A 177 -0.46 -12.81 6.70
CA MET A 177 -0.52 -13.23 5.29
C MET A 177 0.37 -12.35 4.39
N LEU A 178 0.38 -11.03 4.61
CA LEU A 178 1.26 -10.13 3.87
C LEU A 178 2.76 -10.42 4.12
N LEU A 179 3.13 -10.81 5.35
CA LEU A 179 4.50 -11.27 5.65
C LEU A 179 4.83 -12.57 4.92
N ASP A 180 3.88 -13.51 4.84
CA ASP A 180 4.08 -14.74 4.07
C ASP A 180 4.26 -14.45 2.57
N LEU A 181 3.51 -13.48 2.02
CA LEU A 181 3.67 -13.04 0.64
C LEU A 181 5.03 -12.35 0.41
N TYR A 182 5.47 -11.53 1.36
CA TYR A 182 6.81 -10.93 1.30
C TYR A 182 7.91 -12.00 1.25
N LEU A 183 7.80 -13.06 2.06
CA LEU A 183 8.76 -14.17 2.06
C LEU A 183 8.79 -14.94 0.74
N LEU A 184 7.67 -14.93 -0.02
CA LEU A 184 7.60 -15.55 -1.34
C LEU A 184 8.22 -14.66 -2.42
N ILE A 185 7.90 -13.36 -2.44
CA ILE A 185 8.27 -12.44 -3.53
C ILE A 185 9.70 -11.92 -3.35
N LYS A 186 10.09 -11.48 -2.14
CA LYS A 186 11.42 -10.97 -1.78
C LYS A 186 12.04 -10.04 -2.83
N PRO A 187 11.50 -8.83 -3.03
CA PRO A 187 12.09 -7.89 -3.99
C PRO A 187 13.53 -7.58 -3.59
N GLU A 188 14.43 -7.51 -4.58
CA GLU A 188 15.86 -7.26 -4.36
C GLU A 188 16.15 -5.82 -3.96
N LEU A 189 15.27 -4.91 -4.34
CA LEU A 189 15.35 -3.49 -3.99
C LEU A 189 13.95 -2.94 -3.74
N THR A 190 13.84 -2.06 -2.77
CA THR A 190 12.66 -1.20 -2.58
C THR A 190 13.08 0.26 -2.66
N VAL A 191 12.37 1.05 -3.46
CA VAL A 191 12.51 2.51 -3.54
C VAL A 191 11.17 3.15 -3.22
N MET A 192 11.03 3.69 -2.02
CA MET A 192 9.76 4.25 -1.52
C MET A 192 9.61 5.71 -1.87
N ASP A 193 8.50 6.06 -2.50
CA ASP A 193 8.02 7.43 -2.62
C ASP A 193 7.46 7.91 -1.26
N ALA A 194 8.30 8.67 -0.57
CA ALA A 194 7.99 9.36 0.67
C ALA A 194 8.12 10.89 0.52
N VAL A 195 7.99 11.43 -0.69
CA VAL A 195 8.02 12.89 -0.96
C VAL A 195 6.75 13.54 -0.40
N ILE A 196 5.58 13.10 -0.87
CA ILE A 196 4.29 13.44 -0.28
C ILE A 196 3.59 12.13 0.04
N GLY A 197 3.44 11.82 1.31
CA GLY A 197 2.71 10.65 1.77
C GLY A 197 1.23 10.93 1.95
N MET A 198 0.47 9.96 2.47
CA MET A 198 -0.95 10.11 2.82
C MET A 198 -1.15 9.77 4.29
N GLU A 199 -1.74 10.69 5.05
CA GLU A 199 -2.07 10.51 6.47
C GLU A 199 -3.58 10.30 6.69
N GLY A 200 -4.01 9.84 7.86
CA GLY A 200 -5.43 9.67 8.22
C GLY A 200 -6.06 8.46 7.55
N GLN A 201 -7.16 8.65 6.84
CA GLN A 201 -8.01 7.57 6.31
C GLN A 201 -7.50 6.99 4.96
N GLY A 202 -6.19 6.74 4.85
CA GLY A 202 -5.61 6.07 3.70
C GLY A 202 -6.17 4.64 3.47
N PRO A 203 -5.90 4.04 2.32
CA PRO A 203 -4.83 4.38 1.36
C PRO A 203 -5.23 5.33 0.22
N SER A 204 -6.51 5.74 0.09
CA SER A 204 -6.99 6.64 -0.96
C SER A 204 -7.80 7.82 -0.45
N GLY A 205 -8.46 7.69 0.71
CA GLY A 205 -9.32 8.71 1.33
C GLY A 205 -8.64 9.56 2.42
N GLY A 206 -7.33 9.54 2.53
CA GLY A 206 -6.58 10.33 3.49
C GLY A 206 -6.13 11.68 2.94
N ASP A 207 -5.45 12.47 3.78
CA ASP A 207 -4.92 13.78 3.43
C ASP A 207 -3.46 13.68 2.96
N PRO A 208 -3.04 14.42 1.91
CA PRO A 208 -1.64 14.52 1.52
C PRO A 208 -0.79 15.14 2.63
N LYS A 209 0.38 14.58 2.89
CA LYS A 209 1.33 15.09 3.88
C LYS A 209 2.74 15.13 3.33
N LYS A 210 3.34 16.31 3.25
CA LYS A 210 4.74 16.49 2.84
C LYS A 210 5.66 15.82 3.85
N ALA A 211 6.52 14.93 3.38
CA ALA A 211 7.53 14.26 4.19
C ALA A 211 8.95 14.39 3.60
N GLY A 212 9.04 14.70 2.30
CA GLY A 212 10.23 15.21 1.64
C GLY A 212 11.38 14.23 1.53
N MET A 213 11.12 12.93 1.29
CA MET A 213 12.15 11.89 1.24
C MET A 213 11.93 10.88 0.12
N ILE A 214 13.03 10.33 -0.39
CA ILE A 214 13.11 9.04 -1.07
C ILE A 214 13.84 8.09 -0.13
N ILE A 215 13.32 6.87 0.04
CA ILE A 215 13.92 5.87 0.94
C ILE A 215 14.17 4.58 0.14
N ALA A 216 15.39 4.04 0.19
CA ALA A 216 15.73 2.80 -0.50
C ALA A 216 16.39 1.78 0.43
N SER A 217 16.12 0.47 0.20
CA SER A 217 16.74 -0.63 0.91
C SER A 217 16.61 -1.93 0.12
N THR A 218 17.54 -2.84 0.29
CA THR A 218 17.44 -4.23 -0.18
C THR A 218 16.57 -5.10 0.74
N ASP A 219 16.16 -4.59 1.90
CA ASP A 219 15.22 -5.27 2.80
C ASP A 219 13.96 -4.42 3.01
N SER A 220 12.82 -4.89 2.49
CA SER A 220 11.54 -4.20 2.56
C SER A 220 11.02 -4.01 3.99
N LEU A 221 11.30 -4.95 4.91
CA LEU A 221 10.88 -4.86 6.31
C LEU A 221 11.69 -3.82 7.07
N ALA A 222 13.01 -3.79 6.86
CA ALA A 222 13.88 -2.78 7.45
C ALA A 222 13.49 -1.37 6.99
N LEU A 223 13.15 -1.23 5.69
CA LEU A 223 12.67 0.04 5.14
C LEU A 223 11.31 0.42 5.75
N ASP A 224 10.35 -0.49 5.81
CA ASP A 224 9.01 -0.23 6.37
C ASP A 224 9.09 0.14 7.86
N GLU A 225 9.98 -0.51 8.64
CA GLU A 225 10.19 -0.16 10.04
C GLU A 225 10.74 1.28 10.18
N ALA A 226 11.76 1.65 9.40
CA ALA A 226 12.30 2.99 9.40
C ALA A 226 11.26 4.03 8.99
N ALA A 227 10.56 3.78 7.87
CA ALA A 227 9.58 4.69 7.31
C ALA A 227 8.32 4.86 8.19
N ALA A 228 7.84 3.80 8.85
CA ALA A 228 6.70 3.86 9.77
C ALA A 228 7.08 4.58 11.08
N SER A 229 8.26 4.29 11.62
CA SER A 229 8.77 4.98 12.84
C SER A 229 8.91 6.48 12.63
N ALA A 230 9.45 6.91 11.48
CA ALA A 230 9.62 8.32 11.15
C ALA A 230 8.32 9.12 11.05
N ILE A 231 7.19 8.45 10.84
CA ILE A 231 5.87 9.10 10.82
C ILE A 231 5.06 8.86 12.11
N GLY A 232 5.67 8.26 13.12
CA GLY A 232 5.02 7.97 14.41
C GLY A 232 3.92 6.91 14.34
N ILE A 233 3.97 6.00 13.35
CA ILE A 233 2.99 4.93 13.17
C ILE A 233 3.53 3.61 13.68
N ASP A 234 2.85 3.03 14.68
CA ASP A 234 3.10 1.66 15.13
C ASP A 234 2.38 0.68 14.19
N ALA A 235 3.12 0.16 13.22
CA ALA A 235 2.59 -0.72 12.18
C ALA A 235 2.47 -2.18 12.69
N PRO A 236 1.26 -2.79 12.68
CA PRO A 236 1.07 -4.19 13.10
C PRO A 236 1.99 -5.16 12.37
N ILE A 237 2.23 -4.95 11.08
CA ILE A 237 3.09 -5.79 10.26
C ILE A 237 4.54 -5.83 10.79
N ILE A 238 5.04 -4.71 11.31
CA ILE A 238 6.41 -4.62 11.87
C ILE A 238 6.47 -5.36 13.22
N ARG A 239 5.47 -5.19 14.10
CA ARG A 239 5.40 -5.95 15.36
C ARG A 239 5.37 -7.45 15.12
N LEU A 240 4.60 -7.90 14.13
CA LEU A 240 4.48 -9.31 13.75
C LEU A 240 5.79 -9.83 13.13
N ALA A 241 6.45 -9.05 12.27
CA ALA A 241 7.76 -9.40 11.71
C ALA A 241 8.83 -9.58 12.80
N ARG A 242 8.83 -8.68 13.80
CA ARG A 242 9.71 -8.80 14.99
C ARG A 242 9.40 -10.06 15.79
N LYS A 243 8.11 -10.34 16.07
CA LYS A 243 7.68 -11.56 16.78
C LYS A 243 8.05 -12.86 16.03
N ARG A 244 8.12 -12.80 14.67
CA ARG A 244 8.54 -13.93 13.82
C ARG A 244 10.06 -14.08 13.72
N GLY A 245 10.86 -13.16 14.24
CA GLY A 245 12.32 -13.14 14.10
C GLY A 245 12.80 -12.89 12.66
N ILE A 246 11.95 -12.31 11.78
CA ILE A 246 12.30 -12.02 10.38
C ILE A 246 12.66 -10.56 10.14
N LEU A 247 12.47 -9.68 11.13
CA LEU A 247 12.89 -8.29 11.08
C LEU A 247 14.37 -8.20 11.43
N LYS A 248 15.17 -7.75 10.48
CA LYS A 248 16.61 -7.63 10.62
C LYS A 248 17.01 -6.26 11.21
N GLU A 249 18.17 -6.21 11.86
CA GLU A 249 18.78 -4.95 12.27
C GLU A 249 19.10 -4.06 11.07
N LYS A 250 18.88 -2.76 11.21
CA LYS A 250 19.09 -1.78 10.15
C LYS A 250 20.05 -0.68 10.54
N ARG A 251 20.75 -0.14 9.54
CA ARG A 251 21.53 1.09 9.60
C ARG A 251 20.93 2.14 8.69
N ILE A 252 20.54 3.28 9.24
CA ILE A 252 20.07 4.42 8.46
C ILE A 252 21.29 5.16 7.89
N ILE A 253 21.25 5.43 6.57
CA ILE A 253 22.26 6.20 5.85
C ILE A 253 21.56 7.44 5.28
N GLY A 254 21.84 8.59 5.83
CA GLY A 254 21.15 9.84 5.56
C GLY A 254 20.31 10.32 6.74
N ASN A 255 19.44 11.29 6.51
CA ASN A 255 18.61 11.89 7.55
C ASN A 255 17.14 11.48 7.38
N LEU A 256 16.64 10.73 8.35
CA LEU A 256 15.24 10.32 8.40
C LEU A 256 14.43 11.40 9.14
N ASN A 257 13.74 12.27 8.38
CA ASN A 257 12.92 13.33 8.97
C ASN A 257 11.78 12.75 9.82
N ASP A 258 11.67 13.20 11.06
CA ASP A 258 10.53 12.89 11.94
C ASP A 258 9.34 13.80 11.56
N VAL A 259 8.42 13.26 10.78
CA VAL A 259 7.20 13.97 10.34
C VAL A 259 5.99 13.17 10.80
N LYS A 260 5.43 13.53 11.94
CA LYS A 260 4.28 12.82 12.50
C LYS A 260 3.06 12.87 11.58
N PHE A 261 2.53 11.70 11.25
CA PHE A 261 1.29 11.52 10.50
C PHE A 261 0.12 11.28 11.44
N LYS A 262 -1.04 11.80 11.08
CA LYS A 262 -2.29 11.44 11.73
C LYS A 262 -2.56 9.95 11.49
N PRO A 263 -2.72 9.13 12.54
CA PRO A 263 -3.06 7.72 12.36
C PRO A 263 -4.46 7.59 11.75
N PRO A 264 -4.78 6.44 11.10
CA PRO A 264 -6.14 6.15 10.69
C PRO A 264 -7.05 6.08 11.92
N ARG A 265 -8.28 6.55 11.79
CA ARG A 265 -9.28 6.47 12.87
C ARG A 265 -9.78 5.03 13.00
N GLN A 266 -9.03 4.21 13.70
CA GLN A 266 -9.43 2.84 14.09
C GLN A 266 -9.82 2.80 15.56
N ALA A 267 -10.90 2.07 15.87
CA ALA A 267 -11.13 1.63 17.24
C ALA A 267 -10.27 0.39 17.50
N HIS A 268 -9.24 0.51 18.34
CA HIS A 268 -8.53 -0.64 18.88
C HIS A 268 -9.47 -1.30 19.90
N VAL A 269 -10.13 -2.37 19.47
CA VAL A 269 -11.00 -3.18 20.34
C VAL A 269 -10.20 -4.39 20.77
N PRO A 270 -10.03 -4.65 22.08
CA PRO A 270 -9.43 -5.88 22.58
C PRO A 270 -10.11 -7.12 21.97
N GLY A 271 -9.33 -8.14 21.61
CA GLY A 271 -9.81 -9.28 20.83
C GLY A 271 -11.05 -9.99 21.38
N PHE A 272 -11.22 -10.07 22.74
CA PHE A 272 -12.38 -10.66 23.35
C PHE A 272 -13.66 -9.82 23.21
N LEU A 273 -13.54 -8.47 23.14
CA LEU A 273 -14.65 -7.55 22.87
C LEU A 273 -14.97 -7.46 21.37
N TYR A 274 -14.02 -7.86 20.50
CA TYR A 274 -14.18 -7.85 19.06
C TYR A 274 -15.36 -8.73 18.60
N TRP A 275 -15.54 -9.90 19.22
CA TRP A 275 -16.62 -10.81 18.89
C TRP A 275 -18.00 -10.27 19.31
N ILE A 276 -18.12 -9.69 20.52
CA ILE A 276 -19.38 -9.15 21.08
C ILE A 276 -19.71 -7.78 20.47
N GLY A 277 -18.68 -6.93 20.28
CA GLY A 277 -18.84 -5.53 19.86
C GLY A 277 -18.68 -5.26 18.36
N ARG A 278 -18.39 -6.28 17.53
CA ARG A 278 -18.09 -6.11 16.10
C ARG A 278 -19.11 -5.26 15.36
N ARG A 279 -20.41 -5.39 15.65
CA ARG A 279 -21.49 -4.59 15.03
C ARG A 279 -21.53 -3.13 15.49
N MET A 280 -21.09 -2.84 16.73
CA MET A 280 -21.25 -1.52 17.37
C MET A 280 -19.96 -0.69 17.40
N LEU A 281 -18.80 -1.35 17.36
CA LEU A 281 -17.48 -0.73 17.55
C LEU A 281 -16.75 -0.48 16.23
N ILE A 282 -16.99 -1.29 15.19
CA ILE A 282 -16.25 -1.20 13.91
C ILE A 282 -16.93 -0.18 12.98
N SER A 283 -16.11 0.63 12.33
CA SER A 283 -16.55 1.63 11.35
C SER A 283 -17.35 0.99 10.19
N ARG A 284 -18.35 1.71 9.68
CA ARG A 284 -19.19 1.27 8.57
C ARG A 284 -18.97 2.17 7.36
N PRO A 285 -18.82 1.61 6.14
CA PRO A 285 -18.79 2.43 4.94
C PRO A 285 -20.14 3.11 4.72
N TYR A 286 -20.12 4.35 4.29
CA TYR A 286 -21.30 5.10 3.83
C TYR A 286 -20.93 5.98 2.66
N VAL A 287 -21.91 6.43 1.87
CA VAL A 287 -21.69 7.28 0.71
C VAL A 287 -21.91 8.75 1.06
N MET A 288 -20.99 9.60 0.65
CA MET A 288 -21.18 11.06 0.56
C MET A 288 -21.74 11.36 -0.83
N ARG A 289 -23.05 11.65 -0.89
CA ARG A 289 -23.80 11.81 -2.15
C ARG A 289 -23.28 12.98 -2.98
N GLU A 290 -22.81 14.03 -2.33
CA GLU A 290 -22.23 15.23 -2.96
C GLU A 290 -20.93 14.95 -3.75
N LYS A 291 -20.23 13.87 -3.41
CA LYS A 291 -19.00 13.44 -4.11
C LYS A 291 -19.22 12.25 -5.05
N CYS A 292 -20.35 11.56 -4.92
CA CYS A 292 -20.58 10.31 -5.60
C CYS A 292 -21.09 10.52 -7.04
N THR A 293 -20.34 10.04 -8.02
CA THR A 293 -20.71 10.06 -9.44
C THR A 293 -21.56 8.89 -9.88
N GLY A 294 -21.90 7.94 -8.99
CA GLY A 294 -22.68 6.77 -9.34
C GLY A 294 -21.94 5.71 -10.19
N CYS A 295 -20.62 5.78 -10.30
CA CYS A 295 -19.78 4.95 -11.20
C CYS A 295 -19.83 3.43 -10.93
N GLY A 296 -20.38 2.97 -9.81
CA GLY A 296 -20.55 1.54 -9.50
C GLY A 296 -19.29 0.78 -9.06
N THR A 297 -18.09 1.41 -9.04
CA THR A 297 -16.83 0.76 -8.65
C THR A 297 -16.93 0.08 -7.27
N CYS A 298 -17.56 0.73 -6.28
CA CYS A 298 -17.74 0.18 -4.94
C CYS A 298 -18.52 -1.14 -4.93
N LYS A 299 -19.53 -1.29 -5.80
CA LYS A 299 -20.28 -2.53 -5.97
C LYS A 299 -19.39 -3.60 -6.60
N SER A 300 -18.69 -3.27 -7.67
CA SER A 300 -17.86 -4.23 -8.43
C SER A 300 -16.73 -4.84 -7.60
N VAL A 301 -16.18 -4.07 -6.64
CA VAL A 301 -15.08 -4.54 -5.76
C VAL A 301 -15.56 -5.17 -4.47
N CYS A 302 -16.86 -5.27 -4.23
CA CYS A 302 -17.40 -5.80 -2.99
C CYS A 302 -17.33 -7.34 -2.96
N PRO A 303 -16.43 -7.98 -2.18
CA PRO A 303 -16.29 -9.43 -2.18
C PRO A 303 -17.46 -10.16 -1.48
N ALA A 304 -18.29 -9.41 -0.73
CA ALA A 304 -19.43 -9.95 0.02
C ALA A 304 -20.79 -9.66 -0.66
N ASP A 305 -20.76 -9.07 -1.87
CA ASP A 305 -21.95 -8.62 -2.59
C ASP A 305 -22.96 -7.85 -1.72
N ALA A 306 -22.41 -6.98 -0.86
CA ALA A 306 -23.14 -6.20 0.14
C ALA A 306 -23.55 -4.81 -0.36
N ILE A 307 -23.43 -4.53 -1.67
CA ILE A 307 -23.71 -3.21 -2.24
C ILE A 307 -24.63 -3.33 -3.45
N THR A 308 -25.76 -2.65 -3.40
CA THR A 308 -26.67 -2.46 -4.53
C THR A 308 -26.60 -1.01 -5.01
N MET A 309 -26.80 -0.78 -6.32
CA MET A 309 -26.82 0.54 -6.92
C MET A 309 -28.24 0.95 -7.30
N ASN A 310 -28.64 2.14 -6.85
CA ASN A 310 -29.80 2.87 -7.32
C ASN A 310 -29.43 4.35 -7.31
N ASN A 311 -28.89 4.89 -8.40
CA ASN A 311 -28.18 6.18 -8.52
C ASN A 311 -26.97 6.28 -7.59
N TYR A 312 -27.07 5.88 -6.33
CA TYR A 312 -26.03 5.82 -5.30
C TYR A 312 -25.91 4.41 -4.70
N PRO A 313 -24.75 4.04 -4.15
CA PRO A 313 -24.58 2.76 -3.48
C PRO A 313 -25.42 2.69 -2.20
N TYR A 314 -26.15 1.60 -2.04
CA TYR A 314 -26.80 1.18 -0.80
C TYR A 314 -26.01 0.02 -0.19
N PHE A 315 -25.67 0.14 1.09
CA PHE A 315 -24.86 -0.84 1.81
C PHE A 315 -25.74 -1.74 2.68
N ASP A 316 -25.79 -3.03 2.36
CA ASP A 316 -26.37 -4.05 3.24
C ASP A 316 -25.39 -4.42 4.34
N TYR A 317 -25.57 -3.81 5.53
CA TYR A 317 -24.68 -4.06 6.66
C TYR A 317 -24.81 -5.44 7.31
N SER A 318 -25.81 -6.24 6.94
CA SER A 318 -25.92 -7.64 7.38
C SER A 318 -24.93 -8.54 6.63
N LYS A 319 -24.70 -8.25 5.35
CA LYS A 319 -23.71 -8.92 4.49
C LYS A 319 -22.32 -8.31 4.57
N CYS A 320 -22.22 -7.02 4.90
CA CYS A 320 -20.95 -6.28 4.87
C CYS A 320 -19.91 -6.82 5.85
N ILE A 321 -18.80 -7.35 5.33
CA ILE A 321 -17.66 -7.87 6.09
C ILE A 321 -16.67 -6.79 6.58
N ARG A 322 -16.89 -5.53 6.19
CA ARG A 322 -16.05 -4.37 6.57
C ARG A 322 -14.59 -4.50 6.16
N CYS A 323 -14.34 -5.05 4.98
CA CYS A 323 -13.01 -5.10 4.37
C CYS A 323 -12.53 -3.74 3.84
N TYR A 324 -13.45 -2.78 3.68
CA TYR A 324 -13.22 -1.41 3.18
C TYR A 324 -12.74 -1.30 1.73
N CYS A 325 -12.77 -2.37 0.94
CA CYS A 325 -12.42 -2.34 -0.49
C CYS A 325 -13.21 -1.24 -1.25
N CYS A 326 -14.50 -1.06 -0.92
CA CYS A 326 -15.32 0.00 -1.52
C CYS A 326 -14.83 1.42 -1.20
N HIS A 327 -14.26 1.64 -0.01
CA HIS A 327 -13.64 2.90 0.37
C HIS A 327 -12.27 3.08 -0.33
N GLU A 328 -11.45 2.04 -0.33
CA GLU A 328 -10.10 2.07 -0.92
C GLU A 328 -10.13 2.32 -2.44
N MET A 329 -11.12 1.75 -3.13
CA MET A 329 -11.20 1.78 -4.59
C MET A 329 -12.11 2.89 -5.15
N CYS A 330 -12.73 3.71 -4.30
CA CYS A 330 -13.58 4.81 -4.76
C CYS A 330 -12.74 5.92 -5.41
N PRO A 331 -12.88 6.20 -6.73
CA PRO A 331 -12.07 7.21 -7.43
C PRO A 331 -12.35 8.63 -6.93
N GLU A 332 -13.58 8.87 -6.46
CA GLU A 332 -14.01 10.16 -5.95
C GLU A 332 -13.85 10.30 -4.43
N SER A 333 -13.29 9.30 -3.75
CA SER A 333 -13.25 9.25 -2.28
C SER A 333 -14.62 9.51 -1.64
N ALA A 334 -15.70 9.16 -2.35
CA ALA A 334 -17.08 9.38 -1.93
C ALA A 334 -17.58 8.36 -0.91
N VAL A 335 -16.89 7.22 -0.76
CA VAL A 335 -17.22 6.23 0.27
C VAL A 335 -16.37 6.51 1.50
N GLU A 336 -17.00 6.98 2.56
CA GLU A 336 -16.35 7.26 3.83
C GLU A 336 -16.71 6.23 4.91
N LEU A 337 -16.04 6.31 6.08
CA LEU A 337 -16.24 5.41 7.21
C LEU A 337 -16.84 6.14 8.39
N LYS A 338 -18.06 5.75 8.76
CA LYS A 338 -18.74 6.24 9.96
C LYS A 338 -18.36 5.36 11.14
N GLN A 339 -17.81 5.97 12.18
CA GLN A 339 -17.47 5.27 13.42
C GLN A 339 -18.71 4.75 14.14
N GLY A 340 -18.59 3.59 14.80
CA GLY A 340 -19.63 3.05 15.67
C GLY A 340 -19.98 4.02 16.82
N VAL A 341 -21.24 4.02 17.25
CA VAL A 341 -21.78 4.95 18.26
C VAL A 341 -20.96 4.94 19.55
N ILE A 342 -20.56 3.77 20.02
CA ILE A 342 -19.78 3.61 21.27
C ILE A 342 -18.39 4.26 21.15
N VAL A 343 -17.73 4.15 19.99
CA VAL A 343 -16.41 4.78 19.76
C VAL A 343 -16.53 6.29 19.74
N ARG A 344 -17.60 6.82 19.15
CA ARG A 344 -17.90 8.26 19.19
C ARG A 344 -18.10 8.75 20.61
N MET A 345 -18.86 8.03 21.43
CA MET A 345 -19.09 8.36 22.85
C MET A 345 -17.76 8.32 23.63
N ALA A 346 -16.95 7.27 23.50
CA ALA A 346 -15.66 7.17 24.17
C ALA A 346 -14.69 8.29 23.80
N MET A 347 -14.67 8.73 22.53
CA MET A 347 -13.83 9.86 22.10
C MET A 347 -14.33 11.20 22.62
N VAL A 348 -15.65 11.40 22.75
CA VAL A 348 -16.23 12.60 23.37
C VAL A 348 -15.84 12.64 24.85
N VAL A 349 -15.98 11.54 25.57
CA VAL A 349 -15.58 11.42 26.97
C VAL A 349 -14.08 11.73 27.14
N LYS A 350 -13.23 11.09 26.33
CA LYS A 350 -11.77 11.35 26.37
C LYS A 350 -11.43 12.81 26.11
N ARG A 351 -12.17 13.50 25.23
CA ARG A 351 -11.96 14.92 24.90
C ARG A 351 -12.40 15.86 26.03
N ILE A 352 -13.35 15.43 26.88
CA ILE A 352 -13.83 16.17 28.05
C ILE A 352 -12.83 16.02 29.22
N PHE A 353 -12.26 14.83 29.42
CA PHE A 353 -11.36 14.53 30.55
C PHE A 353 -9.86 14.81 30.29
N MET A 354 -9.48 15.20 29.06
CA MET A 354 -8.10 15.55 28.70
C MET A 354 -7.95 17.05 28.31
N LYS A 355 -8.86 17.91 28.79
CA LYS A 355 -8.68 19.38 28.76
C LYS A 355 -8.09 19.88 30.08
#